data_9d4383fcff7686406372fe742b7b1cf4
#
_entry.id   9d4383fcff7686406372fe742b7b1cf4
#
_cell.length_a   1.000
_cell.length_b   1.000
_cell.length_c   1.000
_cell.angle_alpha   90.00
_cell.angle_beta   90.00
_cell.angle_gamma   90.00
#
_symmetry.space_group_name_H-M   'P 1'
#
loop_
_entity.id
_entity.type
_entity.pdbx_description
1 polymer ?
#
loop_
_entity_poly.entity_id
_entity_poly.type
_entity_poly.pdbx_seq_one_letter_code
_entity_poly.pdbx_strand_id
1 'polypeptide(L)'
;MPRNTGKLAISRRTLLAGGAALGALPQRGAFSQTPEPLKVGFLTVNTGPLAAGGKQQMEGAAFYLKERGGMIAGRKVELITQDTAGNPAVARNKTQELVELSKVPVMIGPLATNEALAMDGYIRDTKVPLITTTSAATVDLKSHAVNPWVLHAFGTAPQVTFALGDYAAKTLGFKRMAIVAEDFTYGHEGAGGFHLAFEAAGGKIVQKLWPPLNAPDYAPYLAQIKPDLDGIYMGFAGSNPLRFLKQLDDYGLKGKIAVLGNTTSTDEGILKLMGEEAVGTFSAGWYAASLDTPDNKNFVAGINAEYQHDPGFYTAGPYTALLIIEEALKTLGGYTNDAPAFLKAMHDVRLSRGPIGPVRLDKYGTPILDIYIRKVARVNGKLVNTILKTYPQVSQFWTYDPAQFIRQPTFSRDYPPSKNLE
;
A
#
# COMPACT_ATOMS: atom_id res chain seq x y z
N MET A 1 19.73 105.45 19.87
CA MET A 1 18.71 104.44 19.77
C MET A 1 19.44 103.14 19.76
N PRO A 2 19.47 102.33 20.83
CA PRO A 2 20.35 101.13 20.90
C PRO A 2 19.58 99.87 20.49
N ARG A 3 20.25 99.02 19.75
CA ARG A 3 19.86 97.62 19.42
C ARG A 3 20.10 96.73 20.63
N ASN A 4 19.09 96.00 21.03
CA ASN A 4 19.18 95.00 22.09
C ASN A 4 19.26 93.60 21.50
N THR A 5 20.40 92.95 21.59
CA THR A 5 20.65 91.57 21.14
C THR A 5 20.58 90.64 22.38
N GLY A 6 19.43 90.07 22.66
CA GLY A 6 19.30 89.05 23.68
C GLY A 6 19.83 87.66 23.20
N LYS A 7 20.92 87.20 23.80
CA LYS A 7 21.43 85.86 23.68
C LYS A 7 20.64 84.92 24.59
N LEU A 8 19.85 84.02 24.07
CA LEU A 8 19.27 82.94 24.86
C LEU A 8 20.34 81.88 25.13
N ALA A 9 20.73 81.75 26.36
CA ALA A 9 21.61 80.68 26.81
C ALA A 9 20.80 79.42 27.10
N ILE A 10 20.93 78.38 26.31
CA ILE A 10 20.30 77.08 26.57
C ILE A 10 21.14 76.34 27.62
N SER A 11 20.56 76.11 28.77
CA SER A 11 21.20 75.37 29.83
C SER A 11 21.38 73.90 29.52
N ARG A 12 22.57 73.32 29.80
CA ARG A 12 22.93 71.89 29.61
C ARG A 12 22.06 70.92 30.41
N ARG A 13 21.16 71.36 31.23
CA ARG A 13 20.27 70.49 32.03
C ARG A 13 18.96 70.11 31.31
N THR A 14 18.62 70.75 30.23
CA THR A 14 17.36 70.44 29.45
C THR A 14 17.55 69.40 28.34
N LEU A 15 18.78 68.98 28.10
CA LEU A 15 19.12 67.97 27.04
C LEU A 15 19.17 66.51 27.58
N LEU A 16 19.01 66.31 28.89
CA LEU A 16 19.03 64.94 29.50
C LEU A 16 17.65 64.35 29.85
N ALA A 17 16.56 65.09 29.64
CA ALA A 17 15.22 64.64 29.95
C ALA A 17 14.42 64.15 28.73
N GLY A 18 14.98 64.17 27.50
CA GLY A 18 14.34 63.76 26.25
C GLY A 18 14.72 62.41 25.71
N GLY A 19 15.58 61.63 26.40
CA GLY A 19 16.20 60.39 25.88
C GLY A 19 15.63 59.09 26.44
N ALA A 20 14.61 59.08 27.26
CA ALA A 20 14.17 57.86 27.98
C ALA A 20 12.76 57.36 27.60
N ALA A 21 12.17 57.82 26.47
CA ALA A 21 10.81 57.44 26.07
C ALA A 21 10.73 56.63 24.76
N LEU A 22 11.86 56.09 24.27
CA LEU A 22 11.92 55.29 23.03
C LEU A 22 12.40 53.85 23.25
N GLY A 23 11.88 53.19 24.31
CA GLY A 23 12.37 51.86 24.69
C GLY A 23 11.34 50.86 25.21
N ALA A 24 10.06 51.04 24.92
CA ALA A 24 9.06 50.05 25.28
C ALA A 24 8.08 49.81 24.12
N LEU A 25 8.60 49.32 22.96
CA LEU A 25 7.76 48.55 22.08
C LEU A 25 7.50 47.22 22.79
N PRO A 26 6.22 46.84 23.00
CA PRO A 26 5.94 45.54 23.51
C PRO A 26 6.49 44.55 22.48
N GLN A 27 7.55 43.80 22.82
CA GLN A 27 7.84 42.56 22.14
C GLN A 27 6.55 41.75 22.21
N ARG A 28 5.76 41.80 21.13
CA ARG A 28 4.77 40.77 20.87
C ARG A 28 5.56 39.48 20.81
N GLY A 29 5.64 38.78 21.93
CA GLY A 29 6.06 37.40 21.93
C GLY A 29 5.24 36.73 20.85
N ALA A 30 5.89 36.32 19.77
CA ALA A 30 5.32 35.39 18.87
C ALA A 30 5.06 34.14 19.72
N PHE A 31 3.86 34.04 20.28
CA PHE A 31 3.36 32.73 20.71
C PHE A 31 3.42 31.87 19.47
N SER A 32 4.49 31.11 19.35
CA SER A 32 4.56 30.00 18.46
C SER A 32 3.46 29.05 18.91
N GLN A 33 2.25 29.22 18.35
CA GLN A 33 1.19 28.26 18.55
C GLN A 33 1.75 26.96 18.00
N THR A 34 1.95 25.99 18.87
CA THR A 34 2.28 24.64 18.46
C THR A 34 1.21 24.24 17.42
N PRO A 35 1.59 23.87 16.21
CA PRO A 35 0.61 23.50 15.19
C PRO A 35 -0.33 22.43 15.75
N GLU A 36 -1.63 22.54 15.46
CA GLU A 36 -2.59 21.50 15.85
C GLU A 36 -2.12 20.13 15.36
N PRO A 37 -2.33 19.08 16.16
CA PRO A 37 -1.98 17.73 15.74
C PRO A 37 -2.57 17.39 14.37
N LEU A 38 -1.79 16.70 13.57
CA LEU A 38 -2.29 16.11 12.31
C LEU A 38 -3.08 14.85 12.64
N LYS A 39 -4.38 14.89 12.47
CA LYS A 39 -5.22 13.69 12.55
C LYS A 39 -5.10 12.90 11.25
N VAL A 40 -4.77 11.63 11.36
CA VAL A 40 -4.75 10.69 10.24
C VAL A 40 -5.71 9.56 10.55
N GLY A 41 -6.76 9.40 9.75
CA GLY A 41 -7.65 8.24 9.86
C GLY A 41 -6.97 6.99 9.32
N PHE A 42 -7.06 5.88 10.04
CA PHE A 42 -6.46 4.62 9.61
C PHE A 42 -7.48 3.49 9.68
N LEU A 43 -7.86 2.98 8.52
CA LEU A 43 -8.75 1.82 8.35
C LEU A 43 -7.90 0.58 8.13
N THR A 44 -8.06 -0.43 8.98
CA THR A 44 -7.35 -1.70 8.87
C THR A 44 -8.21 -2.85 9.39
N VAL A 45 -7.73 -4.09 9.30
CA VAL A 45 -8.46 -5.28 9.71
C VAL A 45 -7.79 -5.90 10.93
N ASN A 46 -8.43 -5.82 12.10
CA ASN A 46 -7.90 -6.41 13.34
C ASN A 46 -8.55 -7.76 13.69
N THR A 47 -9.66 -8.07 13.05
CA THR A 47 -10.44 -9.29 13.29
C THR A 47 -10.77 -10.02 11.98
N GLY A 48 -10.99 -11.33 12.03
CA GLY A 48 -11.35 -12.15 10.86
C GLY A 48 -10.14 -12.66 10.04
N PRO A 49 -10.38 -13.19 8.83
CA PRO A 49 -9.36 -13.90 8.03
C PRO A 49 -8.16 -13.03 7.62
N LEU A 50 -8.34 -11.71 7.54
CA LEU A 50 -7.29 -10.75 7.13
C LEU A 50 -6.54 -10.10 8.31
N ALA A 51 -6.86 -10.47 9.56
CA ALA A 51 -6.30 -9.84 10.77
C ALA A 51 -4.76 -9.91 10.84
N ALA A 52 -4.14 -10.95 10.30
CA ALA A 52 -2.68 -11.05 10.25
C ALA A 52 -2.04 -9.92 9.42
N GLY A 53 -2.65 -9.57 8.29
CA GLY A 53 -2.22 -8.43 7.47
C GLY A 53 -2.47 -7.10 8.18
N GLY A 54 -3.62 -6.96 8.83
CA GLY A 54 -3.96 -5.74 9.56
C GLY A 54 -3.02 -5.46 10.74
N LYS A 55 -2.61 -6.49 11.47
CA LYS A 55 -1.58 -6.38 12.50
C LYS A 55 -0.27 -5.81 11.91
N GLN A 56 0.19 -6.34 10.80
CA GLN A 56 1.39 -5.85 10.13
C GLN A 56 1.24 -4.41 9.64
N GLN A 57 0.04 -4.02 9.18
CA GLN A 57 -0.23 -2.63 8.81
C GLN A 57 -0.09 -1.68 10.01
N MET A 58 -0.61 -2.07 11.16
CA MET A 58 -0.44 -1.27 12.40
C MET A 58 1.03 -1.16 12.81
N GLU A 59 1.79 -2.25 12.71
CA GLU A 59 3.23 -2.26 12.99
C GLU A 59 3.99 -1.29 12.07
N GLY A 60 3.68 -1.29 10.77
CA GLY A 60 4.31 -0.38 9.81
C GLY A 60 4.01 1.09 10.07
N ALA A 61 2.76 1.43 10.37
CA ALA A 61 2.37 2.80 10.71
C ALA A 61 2.99 3.25 12.05
N ALA A 62 2.96 2.39 13.07
CA ALA A 62 3.54 2.68 14.38
C ALA A 62 5.05 2.86 14.31
N PHE A 63 5.74 2.02 13.54
CA PHE A 63 7.18 2.13 13.33
C PHE A 63 7.56 3.42 12.62
N TYR A 64 6.81 3.80 11.56
CA TYR A 64 7.01 5.08 10.88
C TYR A 64 6.96 6.27 11.84
N LEU A 65 5.93 6.31 12.69
CA LEU A 65 5.76 7.39 13.67
C LEU A 65 6.84 7.34 14.75
N LYS A 66 7.22 6.14 15.22
CA LYS A 66 8.28 5.96 16.24
C LYS A 66 9.62 6.54 15.78
N GLU A 67 10.04 6.24 14.54
CA GLU A 67 11.30 6.76 13.98
C GLU A 67 11.35 8.30 13.93
N ARG A 68 10.19 8.96 13.89
CA ARG A 68 10.01 10.40 13.77
C ARG A 68 9.56 11.07 15.09
N GLY A 69 9.62 10.36 16.20
CA GLY A 69 9.18 10.89 17.49
C GLY A 69 7.69 11.28 17.53
N GLY A 70 6.86 10.62 16.75
CA GLY A 70 5.42 10.89 16.62
C GLY A 70 5.08 12.14 15.80
N MET A 71 6.03 12.64 14.99
CA MET A 71 5.88 13.88 14.22
C MET A 71 5.89 13.62 12.71
N ILE A 72 5.12 14.39 11.96
CA ILE A 72 5.17 14.48 10.50
C ILE A 72 5.24 15.95 10.11
N ALA A 73 6.25 16.33 9.33
CA ALA A 73 6.47 17.72 8.87
C ALA A 73 6.34 18.78 10.01
N GLY A 74 6.88 18.47 11.18
CA GLY A 74 6.85 19.37 12.35
C GLY A 74 5.53 19.38 13.14
N ARG A 75 4.54 18.56 12.76
CA ARG A 75 3.26 18.41 13.48
C ARG A 75 3.20 17.08 14.21
N LYS A 76 2.70 17.09 15.45
CA LYS A 76 2.37 15.86 16.18
C LYS A 76 1.26 15.12 15.44
N VAL A 77 1.39 13.80 15.31
CA VAL A 77 0.39 12.97 14.64
C VAL A 77 -0.53 12.31 15.66
N GLU A 78 -1.83 12.36 15.37
CA GLU A 78 -2.85 11.57 16.03
C GLU A 78 -3.38 10.56 15.02
N LEU A 79 -2.93 9.30 15.15
CA LEU A 79 -3.38 8.20 14.28
C LEU A 79 -4.64 7.58 14.86
N ILE A 80 -5.80 7.79 14.21
CA ILE A 80 -7.11 7.31 14.65
C ILE A 80 -7.43 6.04 13.89
N THR A 81 -7.20 4.90 14.53
CA THR A 81 -7.36 3.57 13.91
C THR A 81 -8.77 3.02 14.11
N GLN A 82 -9.33 2.43 13.05
CA GLN A 82 -10.62 1.76 13.04
C GLN A 82 -10.50 0.35 12.46
N ASP A 83 -11.12 -0.63 13.15
CA ASP A 83 -11.23 -2.01 12.67
C ASP A 83 -12.42 -2.13 11.71
N THR A 84 -12.16 -2.58 10.50
CA THR A 84 -13.17 -2.82 9.47
C THR A 84 -13.64 -4.27 9.43
N ALA A 85 -12.96 -5.17 10.13
CA ALA A 85 -13.20 -6.62 10.14
C ALA A 85 -13.19 -7.28 8.75
N GLY A 86 -12.62 -6.61 7.72
CA GLY A 86 -12.69 -7.07 6.32
C GLY A 86 -14.08 -6.96 5.70
N ASN A 87 -14.97 -6.19 6.32
CA ASN A 87 -16.38 -6.07 5.91
C ASN A 87 -16.64 -4.71 5.23
N PRO A 88 -17.12 -4.70 3.97
CA PRO A 88 -17.38 -3.48 3.21
C PRO A 88 -18.34 -2.49 3.88
N ALA A 89 -19.42 -2.99 4.51
CA ALA A 89 -20.39 -2.12 5.18
C ALA A 89 -19.81 -1.49 6.45
N VAL A 90 -19.02 -2.25 7.22
CA VAL A 90 -18.31 -1.74 8.40
C VAL A 90 -17.27 -0.71 7.97
N ALA A 91 -16.50 -0.98 6.92
CA ALA A 91 -15.51 -0.04 6.39
C ALA A 91 -16.14 1.31 6.03
N ARG A 92 -17.28 1.30 5.34
CA ARG A 92 -18.03 2.52 5.01
C ARG A 92 -18.47 3.28 6.26
N ASN A 93 -19.06 2.60 7.26
CA ASN A 93 -19.50 3.25 8.50
C ASN A 93 -18.32 3.85 9.28
N LYS A 94 -17.20 3.12 9.36
CA LYS A 94 -15.98 3.59 10.03
C LYS A 94 -15.34 4.77 9.28
N THR A 95 -15.45 4.82 7.97
CA THR A 95 -15.05 5.99 7.17
C THR A 95 -15.89 7.21 7.55
N GLN A 96 -17.20 7.07 7.66
CA GLN A 96 -18.09 8.15 8.10
C GLN A 96 -17.72 8.66 9.50
N GLU A 97 -17.47 7.77 10.47
CA GLU A 97 -17.02 8.13 11.82
C GLU A 97 -15.72 8.95 11.78
N LEU A 98 -14.73 8.54 10.98
CA LEU A 98 -13.46 9.26 10.85
C LEU A 98 -13.65 10.66 10.25
N VAL A 99 -14.46 10.78 9.23
CA VAL A 99 -14.69 12.06 8.54
C VAL A 99 -15.60 12.98 9.35
N GLU A 100 -16.74 12.47 9.82
CA GLU A 100 -17.79 13.31 10.42
C GLU A 100 -17.56 13.60 11.90
N LEU A 101 -17.05 12.63 12.66
CA LEU A 101 -16.85 12.77 14.11
C LEU A 101 -15.40 13.17 14.43
N SER A 102 -14.42 12.46 13.89
CA SER A 102 -13.01 12.71 14.16
C SER A 102 -12.44 13.88 13.37
N LYS A 103 -13.11 14.28 12.25
CA LYS A 103 -12.71 15.39 11.37
C LYS A 103 -11.28 15.20 10.82
N VAL A 104 -10.96 14.02 10.35
CA VAL A 104 -9.64 13.75 9.77
C VAL A 104 -9.48 14.44 8.42
N PRO A 105 -8.36 15.14 8.16
CA PRO A 105 -8.09 15.76 6.86
C PRO A 105 -7.56 14.77 5.81
N VAL A 106 -7.16 13.58 6.23
CA VAL A 106 -6.61 12.53 5.36
C VAL A 106 -6.81 11.16 6.00
N MET A 107 -6.95 10.14 5.16
CA MET A 107 -7.06 8.75 5.61
C MET A 107 -6.05 7.86 4.89
N ILE A 108 -5.66 6.77 5.57
CA ILE A 108 -4.91 5.66 4.99
C ILE A 108 -5.67 4.35 5.21
N GLY A 109 -5.41 3.35 4.37
CA GLY A 109 -6.20 2.11 4.33
C GLY A 109 -7.28 2.18 3.24
N PRO A 110 -8.25 1.28 3.22
CA PRO A 110 -8.36 0.07 4.02
C PRO A 110 -7.40 -1.02 3.57
N LEU A 111 -7.50 -2.21 4.21
CA LEU A 111 -6.69 -3.35 3.83
C LEU A 111 -7.24 -4.05 2.59
N ALA A 112 -8.54 -4.28 2.52
CA ALA A 112 -9.13 -5.09 1.47
C ALA A 112 -9.72 -4.25 0.33
N THR A 113 -9.57 -4.74 -0.91
CA THR A 113 -10.03 -4.06 -2.12
C THR A 113 -11.55 -3.82 -2.14
N ASN A 114 -12.34 -4.81 -1.71
CA ASN A 114 -13.80 -4.69 -1.63
C ASN A 114 -14.27 -3.64 -0.61
N GLU A 115 -13.48 -3.39 0.44
CA GLU A 115 -13.73 -2.31 1.40
C GLU A 115 -13.51 -0.94 0.73
N ALA A 116 -12.40 -0.78 0.00
CA ALA A 116 -12.10 0.45 -0.74
C ALA A 116 -13.23 0.79 -1.73
N LEU A 117 -13.74 -0.21 -2.45
CA LEU A 117 -14.87 -0.03 -3.38
C LEU A 117 -16.15 0.43 -2.67
N ALA A 118 -16.45 -0.11 -1.49
CA ALA A 118 -17.63 0.28 -0.72
C ALA A 118 -17.56 1.71 -0.18
N MET A 119 -16.36 2.24 -0.01
CA MET A 119 -16.10 3.60 0.47
C MET A 119 -16.07 4.63 -0.67
N ASP A 120 -15.84 4.22 -1.92
CA ASP A 120 -15.51 5.09 -3.05
C ASP A 120 -16.50 6.26 -3.22
N GLY A 121 -17.80 5.99 -3.27
CA GLY A 121 -18.82 7.03 -3.41
C GLY A 121 -18.78 8.07 -2.29
N TYR A 122 -18.62 7.61 -1.04
CA TYR A 122 -18.55 8.51 0.10
C TYR A 122 -17.29 9.38 0.08
N ILE A 123 -16.13 8.82 -0.28
CA ILE A 123 -14.88 9.56 -0.44
C ILE A 123 -14.99 10.61 -1.55
N ARG A 124 -15.64 10.26 -2.65
CA ARG A 124 -15.91 11.18 -3.77
C ARG A 124 -16.75 12.37 -3.34
N ASP A 125 -17.79 12.12 -2.54
CA ASP A 125 -18.73 13.17 -2.07
C ASP A 125 -18.08 14.07 -1.02
N THR A 126 -17.37 13.50 -0.05
CA THR A 126 -16.75 14.24 1.07
C THR A 126 -15.43 14.91 0.71
N LYS A 127 -14.77 14.46 -0.36
CA LYS A 127 -13.50 15.00 -0.84
C LYS A 127 -12.37 14.95 0.20
N VAL A 128 -12.39 13.95 1.06
CA VAL A 128 -11.29 13.67 1.99
C VAL A 128 -10.29 12.74 1.30
N PRO A 129 -9.02 13.15 1.14
CA PRO A 129 -8.02 12.32 0.50
C PRO A 129 -7.83 10.98 1.22
N LEU A 130 -7.75 9.91 0.44
CA LEU A 130 -7.50 8.54 0.89
C LEU A 130 -6.28 7.97 0.17
N ILE A 131 -5.34 7.38 0.91
CA ILE A 131 -4.26 6.57 0.33
C ILE A 131 -4.48 5.11 0.72
N THR A 132 -4.78 4.24 -0.23
CA THR A 132 -4.87 2.81 0.07
C THR A 132 -3.49 2.24 0.40
N THR A 133 -3.43 1.37 1.41
CA THR A 133 -2.17 0.85 1.96
C THR A 133 -1.77 -0.51 1.42
N THR A 134 -2.62 -1.12 0.63
CA THR A 134 -2.41 -2.41 -0.02
C THR A 134 -2.62 -2.29 -1.53
N SER A 135 -3.30 -3.24 -2.16
CA SER A 135 -3.54 -3.16 -3.59
C SER A 135 -4.59 -2.13 -3.96
N ALA A 136 -4.34 -1.42 -5.05
CA ALA A 136 -5.34 -0.61 -5.71
C ALA A 136 -6.34 -1.50 -6.47
N ALA A 137 -7.59 -1.07 -6.56
CA ALA A 137 -8.60 -1.75 -7.35
C ALA A 137 -8.53 -1.32 -8.83
N THR A 138 -8.34 -2.27 -9.74
CA THR A 138 -8.47 -2.00 -11.18
C THR A 138 -9.91 -1.80 -11.62
N VAL A 139 -10.84 -2.28 -10.84
CA VAL A 139 -12.27 -2.14 -11.13
C VAL A 139 -12.70 -0.68 -11.24
N ASP A 140 -12.09 0.21 -10.47
CA ASP A 140 -12.37 1.65 -10.54
C ASP A 140 -12.05 2.23 -11.92
N LEU A 141 -10.92 1.85 -12.50
CA LEU A 141 -10.53 2.29 -13.84
C LEU A 141 -11.48 1.77 -14.92
N LYS A 142 -11.92 0.53 -14.79
CA LYS A 142 -12.70 -0.17 -15.83
C LYS A 142 -14.18 0.13 -15.73
N SER A 143 -14.70 0.35 -14.53
CA SER A 143 -16.14 0.49 -14.35
C SER A 143 -16.66 1.88 -14.62
N HIS A 144 -15.87 2.95 -14.39
CA HIS A 144 -16.39 4.32 -14.64
C HIS A 144 -15.33 5.42 -14.51
N ALA A 145 -15.61 6.47 -13.77
CA ALA A 145 -14.68 7.54 -13.49
C ALA A 145 -13.81 7.18 -12.29
N VAL A 146 -12.51 7.20 -12.48
CA VAL A 146 -11.54 7.11 -11.40
C VAL A 146 -11.87 8.14 -10.31
N ASN A 147 -11.82 7.72 -9.06
CA ASN A 147 -11.99 8.65 -7.95
C ASN A 147 -10.71 9.46 -7.74
N PRO A 148 -10.70 10.76 -8.07
CA PRO A 148 -9.49 11.56 -7.94
C PRO A 148 -9.02 11.75 -6.48
N TRP A 149 -9.87 11.43 -5.50
CA TRP A 149 -9.60 11.56 -4.07
C TRP A 149 -8.96 10.31 -3.47
N VAL A 150 -8.76 9.28 -4.29
CA VAL A 150 -8.11 8.02 -3.89
C VAL A 150 -6.76 7.89 -4.58
N LEU A 151 -5.71 7.80 -3.78
CA LEU A 151 -4.35 7.49 -4.20
C LEU A 151 -3.96 6.12 -3.64
N HIS A 152 -2.85 5.59 -4.12
CA HIS A 152 -2.42 4.25 -3.74
C HIS A 152 -0.95 4.23 -3.32
N ALA A 153 -0.64 3.57 -2.21
CA ALA A 153 0.75 3.33 -1.79
C ALA A 153 1.39 2.17 -2.55
N PHE A 154 0.57 1.23 -3.02
CA PHE A 154 0.98 0.12 -3.88
C PHE A 154 0.14 0.05 -5.15
N GLY A 155 0.62 -0.73 -6.12
CA GLY A 155 -0.06 -0.91 -7.40
C GLY A 155 -1.27 -1.85 -7.32
N THR A 156 -1.84 -2.15 -8.47
CA THR A 156 -3.00 -3.05 -8.59
C THR A 156 -2.57 -4.52 -8.53
N ALA A 157 -3.45 -5.40 -8.06
CA ALA A 157 -3.18 -6.83 -8.04
C ALA A 157 -2.79 -7.40 -9.44
N PRO A 158 -3.46 -7.01 -10.54
CA PRO A 158 -3.03 -7.43 -11.87
C PRO A 158 -1.64 -6.95 -12.27
N GLN A 159 -1.22 -5.76 -11.85
CA GLN A 159 0.13 -5.23 -12.15
C GLN A 159 1.24 -6.19 -11.74
N VAL A 160 1.10 -6.81 -10.57
CA VAL A 160 2.03 -7.82 -10.08
C VAL A 160 1.92 -9.12 -10.86
N THR A 161 0.69 -9.56 -11.07
CA THR A 161 0.46 -10.91 -11.64
C THR A 161 0.61 -10.97 -13.15
N PHE A 162 0.57 -9.83 -13.86
CA PHE A 162 1.05 -9.75 -15.25
C PHE A 162 2.51 -10.17 -15.36
N ALA A 163 3.38 -9.62 -14.51
CA ALA A 163 4.80 -9.99 -14.50
C ALA A 163 5.01 -11.47 -14.17
N LEU A 164 4.19 -12.02 -13.26
CA LEU A 164 4.26 -13.44 -12.89
C LEU A 164 3.81 -14.35 -14.03
N GLY A 165 2.72 -13.99 -14.74
CA GLY A 165 2.23 -14.75 -15.90
C GLY A 165 3.23 -14.75 -17.04
N ASP A 166 3.82 -13.60 -17.35
CA ASP A 166 4.90 -13.49 -18.36
C ASP A 166 6.11 -14.35 -17.97
N TYR A 167 6.52 -14.29 -16.70
CA TYR A 167 7.63 -15.09 -16.17
C TYR A 167 7.37 -16.58 -16.23
N ALA A 168 6.16 -17.01 -15.87
CA ALA A 168 5.75 -18.40 -15.90
C ALA A 168 5.85 -19.00 -17.32
N ALA A 169 5.33 -18.29 -18.31
CA ALA A 169 5.34 -18.76 -19.70
C ALA A 169 6.71 -18.66 -20.35
N LYS A 170 7.41 -17.53 -20.22
CA LYS A 170 8.65 -17.25 -20.97
C LYS A 170 9.91 -17.73 -20.28
N THR A 171 9.96 -17.68 -18.93
CA THR A 171 11.18 -18.03 -18.19
C THR A 171 11.11 -19.45 -17.63
N LEU A 172 9.97 -19.83 -17.01
CA LEU A 172 9.80 -21.19 -16.51
C LEU A 172 9.39 -22.17 -17.62
N GLY A 173 8.93 -21.68 -18.77
CA GLY A 173 8.52 -22.50 -19.91
C GLY A 173 7.18 -23.20 -19.72
N PHE A 174 6.38 -22.81 -18.73
CA PHE A 174 5.10 -23.43 -18.42
C PHE A 174 4.09 -23.25 -19.56
N LYS A 175 3.29 -24.27 -19.81
CA LYS A 175 2.31 -24.33 -20.90
C LYS A 175 0.89 -24.54 -20.41
N ARG A 176 0.69 -25.31 -19.33
CA ARG A 176 -0.61 -25.68 -18.80
C ARG A 176 -0.69 -25.37 -17.32
N MET A 177 -1.57 -24.46 -16.93
CA MET A 177 -1.74 -24.07 -15.51
C MET A 177 -3.20 -24.05 -15.10
N ALA A 178 -3.43 -24.32 -13.81
CA ALA A 178 -4.68 -24.04 -13.15
C ALA A 178 -4.59 -22.74 -12.36
N ILE A 179 -5.75 -22.13 -12.12
CA ILE A 179 -5.95 -21.03 -11.19
C ILE A 179 -6.74 -21.57 -10.00
N VAL A 180 -6.24 -21.37 -8.79
CA VAL A 180 -6.97 -21.57 -7.53
C VAL A 180 -6.88 -20.25 -6.76
N ALA A 181 -7.98 -19.51 -6.74
CA ALA A 181 -7.98 -18.17 -6.15
C ALA A 181 -9.25 -17.93 -5.34
N GLU A 182 -9.13 -17.14 -4.28
CA GLU A 182 -10.27 -16.82 -3.42
C GLU A 182 -11.32 -16.01 -4.16
N ASP A 183 -12.57 -16.33 -3.89
CA ASP A 183 -13.74 -15.77 -4.55
C ASP A 183 -14.13 -14.40 -3.99
N PHE A 184 -13.30 -13.42 -4.24
CA PHE A 184 -13.54 -12.01 -3.94
C PHE A 184 -12.70 -11.12 -4.87
N THR A 185 -12.91 -9.80 -4.84
CA THR A 185 -12.32 -8.86 -5.81
C THR A 185 -10.82 -9.02 -6.00
N TYR A 186 -10.03 -9.08 -4.91
CA TYR A 186 -8.58 -9.23 -5.00
C TYR A 186 -8.15 -10.56 -5.67
N GLY A 187 -8.84 -11.65 -5.33
CA GLY A 187 -8.59 -12.96 -5.96
C GLY A 187 -8.90 -12.93 -7.45
N HIS A 188 -10.03 -12.33 -7.84
CA HIS A 188 -10.42 -12.18 -9.25
C HIS A 188 -9.42 -11.33 -10.03
N GLU A 189 -9.01 -10.20 -9.47
CA GLU A 189 -8.06 -9.29 -10.10
C GLU A 189 -6.68 -9.92 -10.30
N GLY A 190 -6.15 -10.57 -9.25
CA GLY A 190 -4.86 -11.26 -9.35
C GLY A 190 -4.89 -12.40 -10.34
N ALA A 191 -5.93 -13.23 -10.30
CA ALA A 191 -6.15 -14.34 -11.25
C ALA A 191 -6.30 -13.83 -12.68
N GLY A 192 -7.06 -12.75 -12.88
CA GLY A 192 -7.28 -12.15 -14.18
C GLY A 192 -6.01 -11.60 -14.81
N GLY A 193 -5.19 -10.90 -14.02
CA GLY A 193 -3.89 -10.41 -14.49
C GLY A 193 -2.94 -11.54 -14.89
N PHE A 194 -2.83 -12.56 -14.03
CA PHE A 194 -2.03 -13.75 -14.34
C PHE A 194 -2.49 -14.42 -15.63
N HIS A 195 -3.79 -14.69 -15.74
CA HIS A 195 -4.40 -15.33 -16.91
C HIS A 195 -4.09 -14.60 -18.22
N LEU A 196 -4.36 -13.27 -18.25
CA LEU A 196 -4.13 -12.47 -19.46
C LEU A 196 -2.66 -12.52 -19.90
N ALA A 197 -1.73 -12.33 -19.00
CA ALA A 197 -0.31 -12.29 -19.35
C ALA A 197 0.25 -13.68 -19.69
N PHE A 198 -0.18 -14.72 -18.97
CA PHE A 198 0.24 -16.08 -19.23
C PHE A 198 -0.23 -16.56 -20.59
N GLU A 199 -1.50 -16.35 -20.96
CA GLU A 199 -2.03 -16.73 -22.27
C GLU A 199 -1.47 -15.86 -23.40
N ALA A 200 -1.27 -14.55 -23.18
CA ALA A 200 -0.60 -13.68 -24.14
C ALA A 200 0.85 -14.13 -24.44
N ALA A 201 1.50 -14.77 -23.47
CA ALA A 201 2.84 -15.34 -23.61
C ALA A 201 2.85 -16.80 -24.13
N GLY A 202 1.70 -17.36 -24.52
CA GLY A 202 1.57 -18.67 -25.15
C GLY A 202 1.27 -19.84 -24.20
N GLY A 203 0.94 -19.55 -22.94
CA GLY A 203 0.41 -20.53 -21.99
C GLY A 203 -1.09 -20.79 -22.17
N LYS A 204 -1.64 -21.73 -21.40
CA LYS A 204 -3.07 -22.09 -21.38
C LYS A 204 -3.55 -22.24 -19.95
N ILE A 205 -4.61 -21.52 -19.58
CA ILE A 205 -5.34 -21.76 -18.33
C ILE A 205 -6.40 -22.82 -18.60
N VAL A 206 -6.20 -24.00 -18.04
CA VAL A 206 -7.05 -25.18 -18.30
C VAL A 206 -8.05 -25.47 -17.18
N GLN A 207 -7.92 -24.79 -16.05
CA GLN A 207 -8.83 -24.95 -14.92
C GLN A 207 -8.86 -23.67 -14.07
N LYS A 208 -10.04 -23.32 -13.52
CA LYS A 208 -10.22 -22.27 -12.52
C LYS A 208 -11.07 -22.81 -11.36
N LEU A 209 -10.60 -22.65 -10.14
CA LEU A 209 -11.27 -23.03 -8.90
C LEU A 209 -11.34 -21.82 -7.97
N TRP A 210 -12.50 -21.62 -7.34
CA TRP A 210 -12.83 -20.43 -6.60
C TRP A 210 -13.30 -20.76 -5.17
N PRO A 211 -12.39 -21.11 -4.23
CA PRO A 211 -12.75 -21.23 -2.83
C PRO A 211 -13.19 -19.86 -2.26
N PRO A 212 -14.25 -19.82 -1.40
CA PRO A 212 -14.60 -18.60 -0.72
C PRO A 212 -13.50 -18.16 0.26
N LEU A 213 -13.39 -16.84 0.54
CA LEU A 213 -12.40 -16.27 1.45
C LEU A 213 -12.41 -16.91 2.84
N ASN A 214 -13.56 -17.35 3.32
CA ASN A 214 -13.75 -18.01 4.60
C ASN A 214 -13.83 -19.54 4.49
N ALA A 215 -13.31 -20.15 3.43
CA ALA A 215 -13.29 -21.60 3.26
C ALA A 215 -12.68 -22.29 4.50
N PRO A 216 -13.36 -23.26 5.11
CA PRO A 216 -12.83 -23.95 6.28
C PRO A 216 -11.65 -24.87 5.93
N ASP A 217 -11.65 -25.42 4.72
CA ASP A 217 -10.59 -26.25 4.16
C ASP A 217 -10.56 -26.19 2.63
N TYR A 218 -9.51 -26.73 2.02
CA TYR A 218 -9.30 -26.70 0.57
C TYR A 218 -9.36 -28.09 -0.08
N ALA A 219 -9.60 -29.16 0.69
CA ALA A 219 -9.66 -30.53 0.20
C ALA A 219 -10.61 -30.70 -1.00
N PRO A 220 -11.84 -30.11 -0.99
CA PRO A 220 -12.75 -30.22 -2.15
C PRO A 220 -12.20 -29.61 -3.45
N TYR A 221 -11.32 -28.61 -3.34
CA TYR A 221 -10.69 -27.96 -4.48
C TYR A 221 -9.45 -28.72 -4.93
N LEU A 222 -8.63 -29.19 -3.97
CA LEU A 222 -7.42 -29.96 -4.26
C LEU A 222 -7.73 -31.28 -4.94
N ALA A 223 -8.82 -31.94 -4.56
CA ALA A 223 -9.29 -33.19 -5.18
C ALA A 223 -9.72 -33.01 -6.65
N GLN A 224 -10.00 -31.77 -7.08
CA GLN A 224 -10.38 -31.43 -8.44
C GLN A 224 -9.20 -31.06 -9.33
N ILE A 225 -8.00 -30.89 -8.76
CA ILE A 225 -6.82 -30.47 -9.53
C ILE A 225 -6.56 -31.48 -10.63
N LYS A 226 -6.52 -30.97 -11.86
CA LYS A 226 -6.26 -31.79 -13.05
C LYS A 226 -4.83 -32.36 -13.06
N PRO A 227 -4.63 -33.53 -13.61
CA PRO A 227 -3.29 -34.05 -13.88
C PRO A 227 -2.59 -33.21 -14.97
N ASP A 228 -1.29 -33.43 -15.13
CA ASP A 228 -0.46 -32.87 -16.20
C ASP A 228 -0.43 -31.33 -16.28
N LEU A 229 -0.48 -30.69 -15.11
CA LEU A 229 -0.25 -29.26 -14.97
C LEU A 229 1.23 -28.97 -14.70
N ASP A 230 1.78 -27.94 -15.35
CA ASP A 230 3.09 -27.39 -14.99
C ASP A 230 3.05 -26.67 -13.65
N GLY A 231 1.91 -26.03 -13.35
CA GLY A 231 1.75 -25.29 -12.11
C GLY A 231 0.32 -24.85 -11.79
N ILE A 232 0.19 -24.33 -10.59
CA ILE A 232 -1.02 -23.69 -10.06
C ILE A 232 -0.71 -22.23 -9.76
N TYR A 233 -1.52 -21.30 -10.25
CA TYR A 233 -1.56 -19.96 -9.69
C TYR A 233 -2.43 -19.98 -8.43
N MET A 234 -1.84 -19.57 -7.29
CA MET A 234 -2.46 -19.49 -5.98
C MET A 234 -2.78 -18.03 -5.64
N GLY A 235 -4.06 -17.65 -5.68
CA GLY A 235 -4.54 -16.30 -5.41
C GLY A 235 -5.17 -16.14 -4.03
N PHE A 236 -4.39 -16.23 -2.97
CA PHE A 236 -4.85 -16.22 -1.58
C PHE A 236 -4.35 -15.02 -0.78
N ALA A 237 -5.09 -14.64 0.27
CA ALA A 237 -4.76 -13.54 1.17
C ALA A 237 -4.84 -13.94 2.65
N GLY A 238 -4.36 -13.04 3.53
CA GLY A 238 -4.36 -13.28 4.99
C GLY A 238 -3.55 -14.50 5.38
N SER A 239 -4.13 -15.35 6.24
CA SER A 239 -3.51 -16.61 6.70
C SER A 239 -3.86 -17.83 5.82
N ASN A 240 -4.70 -17.65 4.84
CA ASN A 240 -5.20 -18.74 4.00
C ASN A 240 -4.13 -19.46 3.17
N PRO A 241 -3.09 -18.77 2.63
CA PRO A 241 -2.01 -19.44 1.91
C PRO A 241 -1.29 -20.51 2.74
N LEU A 242 -1.11 -20.26 4.03
CA LEU A 242 -0.47 -21.20 4.96
C LEU A 242 -1.23 -22.53 5.02
N ARG A 243 -2.56 -22.46 5.15
CA ARG A 243 -3.41 -23.65 5.21
C ARG A 243 -3.50 -24.34 3.85
N PHE A 244 -3.58 -23.58 2.75
CA PHE A 244 -3.63 -24.13 1.41
C PHE A 244 -2.36 -24.91 1.06
N LEU A 245 -1.18 -24.32 1.31
CA LEU A 245 0.11 -24.96 1.02
C LEU A 245 0.30 -26.25 1.84
N LYS A 246 -0.10 -26.23 3.12
CA LYS A 246 -0.06 -27.41 3.95
C LYS A 246 -0.94 -28.53 3.40
N GLN A 247 -2.19 -28.22 3.07
CA GLN A 247 -3.10 -29.22 2.51
C GLN A 247 -2.66 -29.72 1.13
N LEU A 248 -2.08 -28.83 0.30
CA LEU A 248 -1.50 -29.22 -0.98
C LEU A 248 -0.35 -30.23 -0.82
N ASP A 249 0.47 -30.07 0.22
CA ASP A 249 1.51 -31.04 0.58
C ASP A 249 0.90 -32.34 1.11
N ASP A 250 -0.07 -32.28 2.01
CA ASP A 250 -0.82 -33.45 2.54
C ASP A 250 -1.49 -34.27 1.42
N TYR A 251 -1.93 -33.61 0.33
CA TYR A 251 -2.45 -34.27 -0.88
C TYR A 251 -1.34 -34.83 -1.82
N GLY A 252 -0.09 -34.65 -1.45
CA GLY A 252 1.06 -35.14 -2.22
C GLY A 252 1.23 -34.45 -3.58
N LEU A 253 0.75 -33.23 -3.71
CA LEU A 253 0.87 -32.39 -4.92
C LEU A 253 2.15 -31.55 -4.91
N LYS A 254 2.69 -31.26 -3.74
CA LYS A 254 3.95 -30.53 -3.61
C LYS A 254 5.09 -31.29 -4.29
N GLY A 255 5.92 -30.58 -5.03
CA GLY A 255 7.02 -31.15 -5.79
C GLY A 255 6.60 -31.81 -7.13
N LYS A 256 5.32 -32.10 -7.32
CA LYS A 256 4.77 -32.57 -8.60
C LYS A 256 4.27 -31.44 -9.48
N ILE A 257 3.72 -30.40 -8.86
CA ILE A 257 3.15 -29.22 -9.51
C ILE A 257 3.81 -27.98 -8.92
N ALA A 258 4.28 -27.06 -9.76
CA ALA A 258 4.82 -25.79 -9.29
C ALA A 258 3.68 -24.90 -8.72
N VAL A 259 3.98 -24.13 -7.66
CA VAL A 259 3.04 -23.18 -7.10
C VAL A 259 3.57 -21.76 -7.32
N LEU A 260 2.71 -20.92 -7.92
CA LEU A 260 2.97 -19.51 -8.17
C LEU A 260 1.92 -18.68 -7.46
N GLY A 261 2.34 -17.78 -6.56
CA GLY A 261 1.42 -16.97 -5.77
C GLY A 261 1.50 -15.47 -6.08
N ASN A 262 0.48 -14.75 -5.67
CA ASN A 262 0.50 -13.29 -5.64
C ASN A 262 1.36 -12.78 -4.46
N THR A 263 1.41 -11.46 -4.27
CA THR A 263 2.20 -10.81 -3.22
C THR A 263 1.89 -11.35 -1.81
N THR A 264 0.61 -11.55 -1.52
CA THR A 264 0.12 -11.96 -0.21
C THR A 264 0.32 -13.43 0.09
N SER A 265 0.50 -14.25 -0.96
CA SER A 265 0.61 -15.72 -0.80
C SER A 265 1.86 -16.17 -0.04
N THR A 266 2.92 -15.38 -0.08
CA THR A 266 4.17 -15.64 0.64
C THR A 266 4.67 -14.39 1.36
N ASP A 267 3.74 -13.54 1.85
CA ASP A 267 4.11 -12.35 2.62
C ASP A 267 4.98 -12.73 3.82
N GLU A 268 6.01 -11.95 4.10
CA GLU A 268 7.01 -12.22 5.13
C GLU A 268 6.39 -12.39 6.52
N GLY A 269 5.31 -11.67 6.81
CA GLY A 269 4.64 -11.76 8.09
C GLY A 269 3.96 -13.10 8.35
N ILE A 270 3.52 -13.80 7.31
CA ILE A 270 2.96 -15.16 7.42
C ILE A 270 3.99 -16.24 7.06
N LEU A 271 4.99 -15.93 6.25
CA LEU A 271 6.02 -16.87 5.79
C LEU A 271 6.76 -17.51 6.98
N LYS A 272 6.99 -16.75 8.06
CA LYS A 272 7.59 -17.25 9.31
C LYS A 272 6.79 -18.36 10.00
N LEU A 273 5.49 -18.49 9.67
CA LEU A 273 4.58 -19.50 10.23
C LEU A 273 4.47 -20.73 9.32
N MET A 274 5.06 -20.68 8.13
CA MET A 274 5.08 -21.78 7.16
C MET A 274 6.28 -22.71 7.41
N GLY A 275 6.18 -23.93 6.93
CA GLY A 275 7.22 -24.95 6.97
C GLY A 275 7.80 -25.25 5.58
N GLU A 276 8.25 -26.49 5.41
CA GLU A 276 8.84 -26.95 4.14
C GLU A 276 7.83 -26.93 2.99
N GLU A 277 6.53 -26.94 3.27
CA GLU A 277 5.48 -26.84 2.27
C GLU A 277 5.55 -25.54 1.46
N ALA A 278 6.11 -24.47 2.01
CA ALA A 278 6.30 -23.21 1.30
C ALA A 278 7.54 -23.14 0.42
N VAL A 279 8.57 -23.96 0.73
CA VAL A 279 9.85 -23.92 -0.01
C VAL A 279 9.65 -24.26 -1.47
N GLY A 280 10.21 -23.43 -2.36
CA GLY A 280 10.07 -23.58 -3.80
C GLY A 280 8.89 -22.85 -4.40
N THR A 281 7.94 -22.31 -3.61
CA THR A 281 6.85 -21.48 -4.09
C THR A 281 7.39 -20.21 -4.72
N PHE A 282 6.97 -19.94 -5.96
CA PHE A 282 7.24 -18.66 -6.63
C PHE A 282 6.17 -17.64 -6.25
N SER A 283 6.54 -16.38 -6.24
CA SER A 283 5.58 -15.30 -6.11
C SER A 283 6.04 -14.05 -6.85
N ALA A 284 5.15 -13.12 -7.05
CA ALA A 284 5.50 -11.77 -7.47
C ALA A 284 5.00 -10.76 -6.45
N GLY A 285 5.72 -9.66 -6.29
CA GLY A 285 5.35 -8.62 -5.33
C GLY A 285 6.02 -7.29 -5.59
N TRP A 286 5.48 -6.26 -4.96
CA TRP A 286 6.06 -4.91 -4.96
C TRP A 286 7.17 -4.76 -3.91
N TYR A 287 7.33 -5.73 -3.04
CA TYR A 287 8.25 -5.70 -1.91
C TYR A 287 8.82 -7.10 -1.62
N ALA A 288 10.02 -7.11 -1.08
CA ALA A 288 10.60 -8.25 -0.39
C ALA A 288 11.57 -7.73 0.69
N ALA A 289 11.58 -8.35 1.86
CA ALA A 289 12.54 -8.01 2.91
C ALA A 289 14.00 -8.19 2.47
N SER A 290 14.23 -9.03 1.48
CA SER A 290 15.55 -9.27 0.87
C SER A 290 16.02 -8.21 -0.13
N LEU A 291 15.28 -7.10 -0.34
CA LEU A 291 15.72 -6.00 -1.20
C LEU A 291 17.03 -5.39 -0.69
N ASP A 292 18.04 -5.37 -1.56
CA ASP A 292 19.39 -4.88 -1.24
C ASP A 292 19.52 -3.37 -1.45
N THR A 293 18.73 -2.59 -0.70
CA THR A 293 18.84 -1.13 -0.64
C THR A 293 19.11 -0.66 0.78
N PRO A 294 19.84 0.45 1.00
CA PRO A 294 20.10 0.96 2.35
C PRO A 294 18.81 1.26 3.13
N ASP A 295 17.81 1.85 2.47
CA ASP A 295 16.55 2.21 3.12
C ASP A 295 15.77 0.96 3.55
N ASN A 296 15.73 -0.08 2.71
CA ASN A 296 15.09 -1.33 3.10
C ASN A 296 15.84 -2.06 4.20
N LYS A 297 17.17 -2.11 4.16
CA LYS A 297 17.97 -2.73 5.23
C LYS A 297 17.70 -2.07 6.59
N ASN A 298 17.61 -0.74 6.63
CA ASN A 298 17.27 0.00 7.84
C ASN A 298 15.84 -0.31 8.30
N PHE A 299 14.89 -0.34 7.38
CA PHE A 299 13.50 -0.68 7.68
C PHE A 299 13.37 -2.11 8.24
N VAL A 300 14.00 -3.09 7.59
CA VAL A 300 14.02 -4.49 8.06
C VAL A 300 14.66 -4.60 9.44
N ALA A 301 15.81 -3.96 9.65
CA ALA A 301 16.49 -3.98 10.95
C ALA A 301 15.63 -3.37 12.06
N GLY A 302 14.96 -2.24 11.77
CA GLY A 302 14.09 -1.57 12.73
C GLY A 302 12.84 -2.38 13.10
N ILE A 303 12.14 -2.93 12.09
CA ILE A 303 10.98 -3.80 12.33
C ILE A 303 11.38 -5.06 13.08
N ASN A 304 12.50 -5.69 12.71
CA ASN A 304 13.00 -6.86 13.41
C ASN A 304 13.33 -6.57 14.89
N ALA A 305 13.95 -5.44 15.16
CA ALA A 305 14.28 -5.04 16.54
C ALA A 305 13.02 -4.84 17.40
N GLU A 306 11.94 -4.32 16.81
CA GLU A 306 10.71 -3.98 17.52
C GLU A 306 9.74 -5.16 17.63
N TYR A 307 9.55 -5.90 16.52
CA TYR A 307 8.47 -6.90 16.39
C TYR A 307 8.96 -8.32 16.20
N GLN A 308 10.27 -8.56 16.15
CA GLN A 308 10.92 -9.89 16.07
C GLN A 308 10.56 -10.69 14.81
N HIS A 309 10.28 -9.98 13.70
CA HIS A 309 10.06 -10.60 12.39
C HIS A 309 10.42 -9.63 11.24
N ASP A 310 10.62 -10.19 10.05
CA ASP A 310 10.85 -9.40 8.86
C ASP A 310 9.56 -8.68 8.43
N PRO A 311 9.64 -7.41 7.99
CA PRO A 311 8.49 -6.71 7.44
C PRO A 311 8.06 -7.35 6.12
N GLY A 312 6.75 -7.40 5.92
CA GLY A 312 6.16 -7.78 4.65
C GLY A 312 5.56 -6.60 3.90
N PHE A 313 4.89 -6.92 2.82
CA PHE A 313 4.14 -5.97 2.01
C PHE A 313 3.11 -5.19 2.85
N TYR A 314 2.40 -5.88 3.75
CA TYR A 314 1.43 -5.22 4.63
C TYR A 314 2.08 -4.20 5.59
N THR A 315 3.31 -4.45 6.05
CA THR A 315 4.06 -3.51 6.90
C THR A 315 4.53 -2.29 6.10
N ALA A 316 5.01 -2.51 4.87
CA ALA A 316 5.56 -1.46 4.02
C ALA A 316 4.49 -0.49 3.48
N GLY A 317 3.23 -0.93 3.33
CA GLY A 317 2.16 -0.12 2.77
C GLY A 317 1.82 1.14 3.57
N PRO A 318 1.43 1.04 4.83
CA PRO A 318 1.15 2.21 5.67
C PRO A 318 2.39 3.08 5.87
N TYR A 319 3.57 2.49 5.97
CA TYR A 319 4.83 3.25 6.03
C TYR A 319 4.99 4.13 4.78
N THR A 320 4.77 3.57 3.59
CA THR A 320 4.85 4.32 2.32
C THR A 320 3.74 5.37 2.21
N ALA A 321 2.51 5.06 2.64
CA ALA A 321 1.42 6.03 2.65
C ALA A 321 1.72 7.24 3.53
N LEU A 322 2.25 7.01 4.74
CA LEU A 322 2.66 8.09 5.64
C LEU A 322 3.86 8.88 5.10
N LEU A 323 4.77 8.23 4.39
CA LEU A 323 5.89 8.90 3.71
C LEU A 323 5.39 9.83 2.59
N ILE A 324 4.38 9.41 1.82
CA ILE A 324 3.74 10.27 0.81
C ILE A 324 3.08 11.48 1.48
N ILE A 325 2.36 11.27 2.58
CA ILE A 325 1.75 12.36 3.36
C ILE A 325 2.81 13.33 3.88
N GLU A 326 3.91 12.82 4.42
CA GLU A 326 5.02 13.65 4.93
C GLU A 326 5.63 14.53 3.85
N GLU A 327 5.96 13.96 2.68
CA GLU A 327 6.57 14.71 1.59
C GLU A 327 5.60 15.77 1.02
N ALA A 328 4.32 15.45 0.91
CA ALA A 328 3.30 16.43 0.52
C ALA A 328 3.18 17.58 1.52
N LEU A 329 3.19 17.28 2.81
CA LEU A 329 3.11 18.31 3.87
C LEU A 329 4.35 19.20 3.90
N LYS A 330 5.54 18.66 3.61
CA LYS A 330 6.76 19.47 3.49
C LYS A 330 6.63 20.55 2.41
N THR A 331 6.03 20.22 1.27
CA THR A 331 5.79 21.19 0.18
C THR A 331 4.74 22.25 0.53
N LEU A 332 3.79 21.92 1.41
CA LEU A 332 2.71 22.80 1.84
C LEU A 332 3.01 23.56 3.16
N GLY A 333 4.23 23.46 3.69
CA GLY A 333 4.56 24.08 4.97
C GLY A 333 3.75 23.55 6.16
N GLY A 334 3.25 22.30 6.06
CA GLY A 334 2.47 21.65 7.11
C GLY A 334 0.96 21.89 7.05
N TYR A 335 0.43 22.62 6.06
CA TYR A 335 -1.00 22.94 5.96
C TYR A 335 -1.82 21.84 5.28
N THR A 336 -3.03 21.58 5.82
CA THR A 336 -3.99 20.59 5.29
C THR A 336 -5.38 21.16 5.05
N ASN A 337 -5.57 22.46 5.26
CA ASN A 337 -6.91 23.09 5.22
C ASN A 337 -7.46 23.27 3.79
N ASP A 338 -6.60 23.09 2.78
CA ASP A 338 -6.99 23.05 1.37
C ASP A 338 -6.87 21.61 0.87
N ALA A 339 -7.97 20.86 0.94
CA ALA A 339 -7.97 19.44 0.54
C ALA A 339 -7.58 19.21 -0.93
N PRO A 340 -8.02 20.03 -1.92
CA PRO A 340 -7.52 19.94 -3.30
C PRO A 340 -6.01 20.15 -3.43
N ALA A 341 -5.45 21.16 -2.75
CA ALA A 341 -4.01 21.41 -2.78
C ALA A 341 -3.23 20.28 -2.10
N PHE A 342 -3.75 19.74 -1.01
CA PHE A 342 -3.13 18.62 -0.30
C PHE A 342 -3.17 17.34 -1.14
N LEU A 343 -4.31 17.03 -1.76
CA LEU A 343 -4.43 15.91 -2.70
C LEU A 343 -3.43 16.05 -3.86
N LYS A 344 -3.37 17.24 -4.46
CA LYS A 344 -2.41 17.51 -5.55
C LYS A 344 -0.97 17.32 -5.09
N ALA A 345 -0.62 17.84 -3.93
CA ALA A 345 0.73 17.68 -3.38
C ALA A 345 1.08 16.21 -3.18
N MET A 346 0.16 15.39 -2.63
CA MET A 346 0.37 13.95 -2.49
C MET A 346 0.50 13.23 -3.84
N HIS A 347 -0.30 13.60 -4.84
CA HIS A 347 -0.22 13.04 -6.19
C HIS A 347 1.12 13.36 -6.88
N ASP A 348 1.66 14.55 -6.64
CA ASP A 348 2.90 15.01 -7.25
C ASP A 348 4.16 14.49 -6.56
N VAL A 349 4.02 13.80 -5.42
CA VAL A 349 5.16 13.20 -4.70
C VAL A 349 5.96 12.28 -5.62
N ARG A 350 7.28 12.42 -5.54
CA ARG A 350 8.24 11.54 -6.19
C ARG A 350 9.21 11.07 -5.12
N LEU A 351 8.95 9.87 -4.60
CA LEU A 351 9.87 9.25 -3.64
C LEU A 351 11.07 8.70 -4.40
N SER A 352 12.24 9.19 -4.11
CA SER A 352 13.49 8.61 -4.60
C SER A 352 14.05 7.55 -3.66
N ARG A 353 13.54 7.50 -2.44
CA ARG A 353 13.98 6.64 -1.32
C ARG A 353 12.79 6.07 -0.56
N GLY A 354 13.00 4.93 0.08
CA GLY A 354 12.03 4.25 0.92
C GLY A 354 12.22 2.73 0.91
N PRO A 355 11.49 1.99 1.75
CA PRO A 355 11.63 0.54 1.84
C PRO A 355 11.37 -0.20 0.54
N ILE A 356 10.45 0.31 -0.28
CA ILE A 356 10.03 -0.30 -1.54
C ILE A 356 10.78 0.25 -2.77
N GLY A 357 11.74 1.17 -2.54
CA GLY A 357 12.45 1.87 -3.61
C GLY A 357 11.71 3.10 -4.14
N PRO A 358 12.05 3.57 -5.36
CA PRO A 358 11.44 4.75 -5.95
C PRO A 358 9.95 4.57 -6.26
N VAL A 359 9.14 5.59 -5.93
CA VAL A 359 7.69 5.61 -6.18
C VAL A 359 7.30 6.91 -6.87
N ARG A 360 6.52 6.80 -7.94
CA ARG A 360 5.80 7.92 -8.56
C ARG A 360 4.40 7.46 -8.94
N LEU A 361 3.44 8.34 -8.83
CA LEU A 361 2.07 8.03 -9.21
C LEU A 361 1.83 8.32 -10.70
N ASP A 362 1.03 7.50 -11.35
CA ASP A 362 0.49 7.79 -12.68
C ASP A 362 -0.68 8.79 -12.58
N LYS A 363 -1.26 9.18 -13.72
CA LYS A 363 -2.38 10.14 -13.75
C LYS A 363 -3.65 9.67 -13.04
N TYR A 364 -3.72 8.41 -12.65
CA TYR A 364 -4.84 7.80 -11.93
C TYR A 364 -4.55 7.59 -10.44
N GLY A 365 -3.42 8.09 -9.96
CA GLY A 365 -3.02 7.93 -8.56
C GLY A 365 -2.46 6.56 -8.22
N THR A 366 -2.14 5.73 -9.22
CA THR A 366 -1.57 4.39 -9.02
C THR A 366 -0.05 4.43 -9.20
N PRO A 367 0.72 3.81 -8.29
CA PRO A 367 2.17 3.80 -8.40
C PRO A 367 2.68 3.02 -9.61
N ILE A 368 3.71 3.56 -10.23
CA ILE A 368 4.60 2.85 -11.14
C ILE A 368 5.78 2.39 -10.30
N LEU A 369 5.98 1.09 -10.23
CA LEU A 369 6.92 0.44 -9.31
C LEU A 369 7.70 -0.68 -9.99
N ASP A 370 8.76 -1.11 -9.34
CA ASP A 370 9.43 -2.36 -9.68
C ASP A 370 8.62 -3.55 -9.17
N ILE A 371 8.53 -4.60 -9.97
CA ILE A 371 7.90 -5.87 -9.60
C ILE A 371 8.97 -6.94 -9.48
N TYR A 372 8.99 -7.59 -8.34
CA TYR A 372 9.99 -8.62 -8.00
C TYR A 372 9.38 -10.01 -8.15
N ILE A 373 9.96 -10.84 -9.01
CA ILE A 373 9.71 -12.28 -9.00
C ILE A 373 10.54 -12.88 -7.88
N ARG A 374 9.87 -13.57 -6.98
CA ARG A 374 10.45 -14.12 -5.75
C ARG A 374 10.27 -15.63 -5.71
N LYS A 375 11.15 -16.30 -4.99
CA LYS A 375 11.02 -17.73 -4.68
C LYS A 375 11.31 -17.94 -3.21
N VAL A 376 10.46 -18.68 -2.52
CA VAL A 376 10.72 -19.06 -1.14
C VAL A 376 11.87 -20.04 -1.09
N ALA A 377 12.89 -19.67 -0.32
CA ALA A 377 14.06 -20.49 -0.07
C ALA A 377 14.39 -20.53 1.44
N ARG A 378 15.10 -21.54 1.88
CA ARG A 378 15.65 -21.60 3.23
C ARG A 378 17.04 -20.99 3.23
N VAL A 379 17.22 -19.88 3.95
CA VAL A 379 18.48 -19.17 4.09
C VAL A 379 18.79 -19.05 5.59
N ASN A 380 19.92 -19.59 6.03
CA ASN A 380 20.34 -19.58 7.44
C ASN A 380 19.23 -20.07 8.41
N GLY A 381 18.53 -21.13 8.02
CA GLY A 381 17.46 -21.73 8.81
C GLY A 381 16.09 -21.02 8.75
N LYS A 382 15.98 -19.84 8.11
CA LYS A 382 14.72 -19.08 7.94
C LYS A 382 14.18 -19.23 6.53
N LEU A 383 12.86 -19.15 6.38
CA LEU A 383 12.23 -19.01 5.07
C LEU A 383 12.33 -17.54 4.62
N VAL A 384 12.78 -17.33 3.41
CA VAL A 384 13.03 -16.01 2.82
C VAL A 384 12.48 -15.96 1.39
N ASN A 385 11.84 -14.89 1.02
CA ASN A 385 11.53 -14.58 -0.38
C ASN A 385 12.82 -14.07 -1.07
N THR A 386 13.50 -14.93 -1.82
CA THR A 386 14.66 -14.54 -2.63
C THR A 386 14.22 -13.96 -3.95
N ILE A 387 14.80 -12.85 -4.36
CA ILE A 387 14.49 -12.19 -5.63
C ILE A 387 15.23 -12.92 -6.77
N LEU A 388 14.48 -13.39 -7.76
CA LEU A 388 15.00 -14.05 -8.96
C LEU A 388 15.11 -13.11 -10.16
N LYS A 389 14.14 -12.19 -10.28
CA LYS A 389 14.08 -11.23 -11.39
C LYS A 389 13.34 -9.98 -10.96
N THR A 390 13.79 -8.84 -11.46
CA THR A 390 13.09 -7.56 -11.32
C THR A 390 12.54 -7.15 -12.68
N TYR A 391 11.25 -6.79 -12.71
CA TYR A 391 10.62 -6.07 -13.81
C TYR A 391 10.56 -4.60 -13.40
N PRO A 392 11.36 -3.71 -14.04
CA PRO A 392 11.46 -2.34 -13.59
C PRO A 392 10.28 -1.49 -14.04
N GLN A 393 9.86 -0.55 -13.20
CA GLN A 393 8.90 0.51 -13.50
C GLN A 393 7.64 0.02 -14.23
N VAL A 394 7.03 -1.02 -13.70
CA VAL A 394 5.81 -1.62 -14.26
C VAL A 394 4.63 -0.71 -14.01
N SER A 395 3.89 -0.38 -15.06
CA SER A 395 2.61 0.32 -15.01
C SER A 395 1.46 -0.65 -14.68
N GLN A 396 0.37 -0.15 -14.09
CA GLN A 396 -0.85 -0.92 -13.89
C GLN A 396 -1.45 -1.48 -15.19
N PHE A 397 -1.06 -0.92 -16.33
CA PHE A 397 -1.49 -1.36 -17.67
C PHE A 397 -0.57 -2.43 -18.27
N TRP A 398 0.55 -2.78 -17.60
CA TRP A 398 1.54 -3.68 -18.15
C TRP A 398 2.02 -3.21 -19.54
N THR A 399 1.88 -4.07 -20.55
CA THR A 399 2.19 -3.77 -21.96
C THR A 399 0.95 -3.42 -22.78
N TYR A 400 -0.23 -3.37 -22.15
CA TYR A 400 -1.47 -3.08 -22.83
C TYR A 400 -1.64 -1.58 -23.07
N ASP A 401 -2.32 -1.21 -24.17
CA ASP A 401 -2.74 0.16 -24.38
C ASP A 401 -3.74 0.59 -23.28
N PRO A 402 -3.50 1.69 -22.56
CA PRO A 402 -4.35 2.09 -21.46
C PRO A 402 -5.80 2.31 -21.84
N ALA A 403 -6.07 2.90 -23.03
CA ALA A 403 -7.43 3.19 -23.46
C ALA A 403 -8.21 1.92 -23.81
N GLN A 404 -7.52 0.94 -24.39
CA GLN A 404 -8.12 -0.37 -24.67
C GLN A 404 -8.31 -1.17 -23.38
N PHE A 405 -7.35 -1.14 -22.46
CA PHE A 405 -7.43 -1.84 -21.19
C PHE A 405 -8.61 -1.37 -20.34
N ILE A 406 -8.82 -0.06 -20.24
CA ILE A 406 -9.93 0.53 -19.47
C ILE A 406 -11.31 0.13 -20.01
N ARG A 407 -11.42 -0.14 -21.32
CA ARG A 407 -12.67 -0.57 -21.96
C ARG A 407 -13.00 -2.06 -21.75
N GLN A 408 -12.05 -2.84 -21.26
CA GLN A 408 -12.30 -4.26 -21.01
C GLN A 408 -13.22 -4.44 -19.79
N PRO A 409 -13.96 -5.55 -19.69
CA PRO A 409 -14.70 -5.88 -18.49
C PRO A 409 -13.82 -5.94 -17.25
N THR A 410 -14.40 -5.72 -16.08
CA THR A 410 -13.73 -5.94 -14.81
C THR A 410 -13.37 -7.41 -14.63
N PHE A 411 -12.26 -7.67 -13.95
CA PHE A 411 -11.88 -9.04 -13.63
C PHE A 411 -12.92 -9.71 -12.74
N SER A 412 -13.26 -10.95 -13.06
CA SER A 412 -14.26 -11.75 -12.36
C SER A 412 -13.95 -13.24 -12.54
N ARG A 413 -14.80 -14.12 -12.01
CA ARG A 413 -14.72 -15.56 -12.29
C ARG A 413 -14.73 -15.84 -13.80
N ASP A 414 -15.53 -15.09 -14.55
CA ASP A 414 -15.79 -15.30 -15.98
C ASP A 414 -14.89 -14.47 -16.90
N TYR A 415 -14.24 -13.42 -16.36
CA TYR A 415 -13.35 -12.57 -17.13
C TYR A 415 -11.92 -12.57 -16.54
N PRO A 416 -10.87 -12.80 -17.33
CA PRO A 416 -10.86 -13.09 -18.78
C PRO A 416 -11.56 -14.41 -19.13
N PRO A 417 -12.23 -14.46 -20.32
CA PRO A 417 -12.89 -15.68 -20.75
C PRO A 417 -11.87 -16.80 -20.96
N SER A 418 -12.15 -17.94 -20.39
CA SER A 418 -11.26 -19.10 -20.48
C SER A 418 -11.51 -19.85 -21.78
N LYS A 419 -10.55 -19.78 -22.69
CA LYS A 419 -10.62 -20.42 -24.01
C LYS A 419 -10.19 -21.89 -23.99
N ASN A 420 -9.48 -22.28 -22.91
CA ASN A 420 -8.79 -23.58 -22.84
C ASN A 420 -9.26 -24.42 -21.62
N LEU A 421 -10.44 -24.14 -21.04
CA LEU A 421 -10.97 -24.98 -19.95
C LEU A 421 -11.28 -26.38 -20.46
N GLU A 422 -10.89 -27.40 -19.68
CA GLU A 422 -11.05 -28.81 -19.97
C GLU A 422 -12.00 -29.49 -19.00
#